data_2ed419cc9c0599d64893b537804ff6b1
#
_entry.id   2ed419cc9c0599d64893b537804ff6b1
#
_cell.length_a   1.000
_cell.length_b   1.000
_cell.length_c   1.000
_cell.angle_alpha   90.00
_cell.angle_beta   90.00
_cell.angle_gamma   90.00
#
_symmetry.space_group_name_H-M   'P 1'
#
loop_
_entity.id
_entity.type
_entity.pdbx_description
1 polymer ?
#
loop_
_entity_poly.entity_id
_entity_poly.type
_entity_poly.pdbx_seq_one_letter_code
_entity_poly.pdbx_strand_id
1 'polypeptide(L)'
;LVESMQGSLQKTVDRMGADVIVVPEEYEREMADSLFLGELCDFTFDSKWVDTVLSIEEIEQATPQLYMASLAASCCSTETLIAIDPETDFIIIPWLEENDLPPLQEGQMYLGYNVAPAEPGKITFFNEDYEVLGKLEQTGTSYDTCVFMTWDTAQQIMNSDQWQLIF
;
A
#
# COMPACT_ATOMS: atom_id res chain seq x y z
N LEU A 1 -24.18 -21.69 -10.59
CA LEU A 1 -23.77 -20.93 -11.81
C LEU A 1 -24.04 -19.43 -11.63
N VAL A 2 -25.26 -19.03 -11.22
CA VAL A 2 -25.60 -17.61 -11.01
C VAL A 2 -24.79 -17.01 -9.86
N GLU A 3 -24.68 -17.68 -8.73
CA GLU A 3 -23.86 -17.25 -7.58
C GLU A 3 -22.38 -17.11 -7.93
N SER A 4 -21.85 -18.03 -8.73
CA SER A 4 -20.46 -17.96 -9.22
C SER A 4 -20.23 -16.77 -10.14
N MET A 5 -21.19 -16.42 -11.00
CA MET A 5 -21.12 -15.24 -11.86
C MET A 5 -21.22 -13.94 -11.05
N GLN A 6 -22.11 -13.89 -10.07
CA GLN A 6 -22.23 -12.71 -9.18
C GLN A 6 -20.95 -12.48 -8.38
N GLY A 7 -20.36 -13.53 -7.81
CA GLY A 7 -19.08 -13.42 -7.09
C GLY A 7 -17.93 -12.94 -7.97
N SER A 8 -17.85 -13.42 -9.22
CA SER A 8 -16.84 -12.96 -10.16
C SER A 8 -17.02 -11.51 -10.58
N LEU A 9 -18.26 -11.07 -10.79
CA LEU A 9 -18.57 -9.68 -11.12
C LEU A 9 -18.25 -8.75 -9.94
N GLN A 10 -18.64 -9.14 -8.73
CA GLN A 10 -18.32 -8.35 -7.53
C GLN A 10 -16.82 -8.21 -7.35
N LYS A 11 -16.05 -9.30 -7.42
CA LYS A 11 -14.59 -9.27 -7.34
C LYS A 11 -13.96 -8.38 -8.41
N THR A 12 -14.55 -8.33 -9.61
CA THR A 12 -14.08 -7.44 -10.69
C THR A 12 -14.33 -5.97 -10.34
N VAL A 13 -15.52 -5.66 -9.83
CA VAL A 13 -15.86 -4.28 -9.41
C VAL A 13 -14.96 -3.83 -8.26
N ASP A 14 -14.78 -4.67 -7.24
CA ASP A 14 -13.95 -4.38 -6.07
C ASP A 14 -12.47 -4.11 -6.47
N ARG A 15 -12.02 -4.68 -7.58
CA ARG A 15 -10.66 -4.50 -8.11
C ARG A 15 -10.49 -3.36 -9.12
N MET A 16 -11.53 -2.58 -9.39
CA MET A 16 -11.43 -1.43 -10.29
C MET A 16 -10.62 -0.27 -9.69
N GLY A 17 -10.45 -0.25 -8.38
CA GLY A 17 -9.71 0.78 -7.67
C GLY A 17 -10.50 2.09 -7.51
N ALA A 18 -9.80 3.21 -7.31
CA ALA A 18 -10.41 4.52 -7.10
C ALA A 18 -10.68 5.24 -8.43
N ASP A 19 -11.83 5.91 -8.51
CA ASP A 19 -12.19 6.77 -9.66
C ASP A 19 -11.44 8.10 -9.66
N VAL A 20 -11.01 8.55 -8.47
CA VAL A 20 -10.35 9.85 -8.26
C VAL A 20 -9.16 9.69 -7.34
N ILE A 21 -8.05 10.34 -7.69
CA ILE A 21 -6.86 10.44 -6.85
C ILE A 21 -6.70 11.90 -6.43
N VAL A 22 -6.60 12.14 -5.13
CA VAL A 22 -6.34 13.47 -4.56
C VAL A 22 -4.86 13.58 -4.22
N VAL A 23 -4.21 14.59 -4.76
CA VAL A 23 -2.78 14.86 -4.57
C VAL A 23 -2.57 16.30 -4.11
N PRO A 24 -1.42 16.64 -3.46
CA PRO A 24 -1.09 18.02 -3.10
C PRO A 24 -1.03 18.95 -4.33
N GLU A 25 -1.25 20.25 -4.12
CA GLU A 25 -1.25 21.26 -5.21
C GLU A 25 0.13 21.36 -5.89
N GLU A 26 1.20 21.12 -5.14
CA GLU A 26 2.59 21.15 -5.64
C GLU A 26 2.94 19.93 -6.51
N TYR A 27 2.00 18.99 -6.64
CA TYR A 27 2.17 17.79 -7.43
C TYR A 27 2.22 18.11 -8.93
N GLU A 28 3.39 18.01 -9.52
CA GLU A 28 3.55 18.21 -10.96
C GLU A 28 3.09 16.97 -11.75
N ARG A 29 2.50 17.20 -12.92
CA ARG A 29 1.94 16.14 -13.77
C ARG A 29 2.96 15.07 -14.18
N GLU A 30 4.24 15.43 -14.23
CA GLU A 30 5.34 14.51 -14.50
C GLU A 30 5.60 13.51 -13.34
N MET A 31 5.11 13.84 -12.14
CA MET A 31 5.15 12.95 -10.99
C MET A 31 3.97 11.96 -10.91
N ALA A 32 2.97 12.10 -11.79
CA ALA A 32 1.89 11.13 -11.90
C ALA A 32 2.45 9.72 -12.22
N ASP A 33 3.53 9.66 -12.97
CA ASP A 33 4.22 8.42 -13.26
C ASP A 33 4.76 7.76 -11.98
N SER A 34 5.16 8.55 -10.97
CA SER A 34 5.62 8.04 -9.68
C SER A 34 4.55 7.24 -8.95
N LEU A 35 3.31 7.72 -8.92
CA LEU A 35 2.18 6.99 -8.33
C LEU A 35 1.86 5.70 -9.09
N PHE A 36 1.94 5.73 -10.42
CA PHE A 36 1.66 4.56 -11.23
C PHE A 36 2.84 3.59 -11.34
N LEU A 37 4.06 4.07 -11.17
CA LEU A 37 5.29 3.27 -11.24
C LEU A 37 5.83 2.88 -9.87
N GLY A 38 5.20 3.35 -8.78
CA GLY A 38 5.65 3.08 -7.41
C GLY A 38 6.94 3.80 -7.05
N GLU A 39 7.25 4.93 -7.71
CA GLU A 39 8.38 5.76 -7.36
C GLU A 39 8.03 6.67 -6.18
N LEU A 40 9.05 7.09 -5.44
CA LEU A 40 8.89 7.97 -4.30
C LEU A 40 8.40 9.35 -4.71
N CYS A 41 7.48 9.88 -3.94
CA CYS A 41 7.18 11.30 -3.98
C CYS A 41 7.44 11.93 -2.60
N ASP A 42 8.08 13.08 -2.60
CA ASP A 42 8.38 13.87 -1.37
C ASP A 42 7.16 14.63 -0.84
N PHE A 43 5.96 14.32 -1.36
CA PHE A 43 4.74 15.05 -1.01
C PHE A 43 3.94 14.29 0.03
N THR A 44 3.67 14.96 1.11
CA THR A 44 2.70 14.52 2.11
C THR A 44 1.67 15.62 2.34
N PHE A 45 0.45 15.25 2.66
CA PHE A 45 -0.52 16.20 3.17
C PHE A 45 -1.22 15.66 4.42
N ASP A 46 -1.76 16.59 5.18
CA ASP A 46 -2.36 16.33 6.47
C ASP A 46 -3.55 15.36 6.32
N SER A 47 -3.61 14.34 7.16
CA SER A 47 -4.68 13.32 7.19
C SER A 47 -6.10 13.90 7.32
N LYS A 48 -6.25 15.13 7.85
CA LYS A 48 -7.55 15.85 7.90
C LYS A 48 -8.20 16.01 6.52
N TRP A 49 -7.44 15.92 5.43
CA TRP A 49 -7.98 16.01 4.09
C TRP A 49 -8.87 14.81 3.74
N VAL A 50 -8.66 13.65 4.36
CA VAL A 50 -9.54 12.49 4.20
C VAL A 50 -10.96 12.85 4.62
N ASP A 51 -11.13 13.46 5.79
CA ASP A 51 -12.44 13.92 6.28
C ASP A 51 -13.05 14.99 5.36
N THR A 52 -12.21 15.88 4.82
CA THR A 52 -12.65 16.91 3.89
C THR A 52 -13.17 16.30 2.59
N VAL A 53 -12.47 15.30 2.05
CA VAL A 53 -12.88 14.57 0.84
C VAL A 53 -14.18 13.82 1.10
N LEU A 54 -14.29 13.12 2.22
CA LEU A 54 -15.50 12.39 2.62
C LEU A 54 -16.71 13.29 2.88
N SER A 55 -16.51 14.61 3.09
CA SER A 55 -17.60 15.57 3.24
C SER A 55 -18.26 15.96 1.91
N ILE A 56 -17.72 15.55 0.78
CA ILE A 56 -18.28 15.79 -0.56
C ILE A 56 -19.38 14.76 -0.81
N GLU A 57 -20.59 15.22 -1.14
CA GLU A 57 -21.80 14.36 -1.24
C GLU A 57 -21.65 13.21 -2.26
N GLU A 58 -20.86 13.41 -3.30
CA GLU A 58 -20.63 12.42 -4.37
C GLU A 58 -19.53 11.40 -4.05
N ILE A 59 -18.83 11.53 -2.93
CA ILE A 59 -17.75 10.63 -2.51
C ILE A 59 -18.30 9.61 -1.51
N GLU A 60 -18.31 8.35 -1.88
CA GLU A 60 -18.78 7.26 -1.03
C GLU A 60 -17.69 6.71 -0.11
N GLN A 61 -16.45 6.67 -0.58
CA GLN A 61 -15.31 6.11 0.15
C GLN A 61 -14.04 6.90 -0.16
N ALA A 62 -13.15 6.99 0.82
CA ALA A 62 -11.80 7.51 0.64
C ALA A 62 -10.83 6.73 1.51
N THR A 63 -9.65 6.42 0.99
CA THR A 63 -8.58 5.76 1.72
C THR A 63 -7.25 6.48 1.48
N PRO A 64 -6.46 6.77 2.54
CA PRO A 64 -5.16 7.38 2.40
C PRO A 64 -4.09 6.33 2.09
N GLN A 65 -3.09 6.71 1.29
CA GLN A 65 -1.87 5.93 1.09
C GLN A 65 -0.64 6.81 1.25
N LEU A 66 0.42 6.29 1.85
CA LEU A 66 1.72 6.95 1.96
C LEU A 66 2.79 6.08 1.31
N TYR A 67 3.42 6.62 0.29
CA TYR A 67 4.51 5.98 -0.44
C TYR A 67 5.85 6.31 0.20
N MET A 68 6.65 5.28 0.48
CA MET A 68 7.98 5.39 1.06
C MET A 68 8.96 4.52 0.29
N ALA A 69 10.25 4.91 0.17
CA ALA A 69 11.27 4.00 -0.34
C ALA A 69 11.80 3.10 0.75
N SER A 70 12.07 1.86 0.41
CA SER A 70 13.06 1.10 1.14
C SER A 70 14.41 1.24 0.42
N LEU A 71 15.39 1.80 1.08
CA LEU A 71 16.76 1.60 0.66
C LEU A 71 17.20 0.24 1.18
N ALA A 72 17.20 -0.74 0.29
CA ALA A 72 17.68 -2.06 0.62
C ALA A 72 19.16 -1.98 1.05
N ALA A 73 19.38 -2.06 2.34
CA ALA A 73 20.70 -2.36 2.83
C ALA A 73 21.03 -3.81 2.44
N SER A 74 21.94 -3.95 1.51
CA SER A 74 22.86 -5.08 1.33
C SER A 74 22.43 -6.37 0.63
N CYS A 75 21.19 -6.68 0.33
CA CYS A 75 20.95 -7.99 -0.31
C CYS A 75 19.80 -8.09 -1.29
N CYS A 76 18.96 -7.07 -1.47
CA CYS A 76 17.74 -7.24 -2.26
C CYS A 76 17.38 -5.99 -3.06
N SER A 77 16.43 -6.14 -3.97
CA SER A 77 15.80 -5.08 -4.75
C SER A 77 15.28 -3.96 -3.85
N THR A 78 15.31 -2.75 -4.36
CA THR A 78 14.64 -1.61 -3.73
C THR A 78 13.14 -1.83 -3.83
N GLU A 79 12.48 -2.07 -2.72
CA GLU A 79 11.03 -2.26 -2.67
C GLU A 79 10.37 -0.92 -2.31
N THR A 80 9.26 -0.60 -2.92
CA THR A 80 8.42 0.52 -2.48
C THR A 80 7.55 0.07 -1.32
N LEU A 81 7.64 0.79 -0.20
CA LEU A 81 6.80 0.58 0.96
C LEU A 81 5.59 1.50 0.88
N ILE A 82 4.39 0.98 1.09
CA ILE A 82 3.15 1.75 1.08
C ILE A 82 2.42 1.56 2.40
N ALA A 83 2.22 2.66 3.14
CA ALA A 83 1.34 2.62 4.30
C ALA A 83 -0.11 2.79 3.85
N ILE A 84 -0.98 1.93 4.38
CA ILE A 84 -2.43 1.91 4.14
C ILE A 84 -3.18 1.96 5.47
N ASP A 85 -4.43 2.33 5.42
CA ASP A 85 -5.37 2.14 6.53
C ASP A 85 -6.18 0.85 6.28
N PRO A 86 -5.91 -0.23 7.03
CA PRO A 86 -6.57 -1.52 6.80
C PRO A 86 -8.09 -1.51 7.00
N GLU A 87 -8.64 -0.49 7.67
CA GLU A 87 -10.08 -0.38 7.91
C GLU A 87 -10.81 0.29 6.74
N THR A 88 -10.11 1.15 6.01
CA THR A 88 -10.71 1.94 4.91
C THR A 88 -10.17 1.57 3.54
N ASP A 89 -9.10 0.78 3.46
CA ASP A 89 -8.49 0.43 2.18
C ASP A 89 -9.41 -0.43 1.31
N PHE A 90 -9.74 0.10 0.14
CA PHE A 90 -10.48 -0.59 -0.91
C PHE A 90 -9.65 -0.79 -2.19
N ILE A 91 -8.36 -0.46 -2.15
CA ILE A 91 -7.45 -0.55 -3.31
C ILE A 91 -6.64 -1.84 -3.28
N ILE A 92 -6.07 -2.18 -2.12
CA ILE A 92 -5.11 -3.29 -1.96
C ILE A 92 -5.81 -4.55 -1.45
N ILE A 93 -6.68 -4.40 -0.45
CA ILE A 93 -7.35 -5.53 0.20
C ILE A 93 -8.11 -6.44 -0.78
N PRO A 94 -8.82 -5.93 -1.83
CA PRO A 94 -9.49 -6.79 -2.79
C PRO A 94 -8.58 -7.69 -3.62
N TRP A 95 -7.27 -7.45 -3.60
CA TRP A 95 -6.27 -8.23 -4.33
C TRP A 95 -5.58 -9.30 -3.48
N LEU A 96 -5.87 -9.40 -2.20
CA LEU A 96 -5.29 -10.46 -1.36
C LEU A 96 -5.67 -11.84 -1.88
N GLU A 97 -4.70 -12.76 -1.90
CA GLU A 97 -4.92 -14.16 -2.30
C GLU A 97 -5.93 -14.84 -1.38
N GLU A 98 -5.87 -14.53 -0.08
CA GLU A 98 -6.78 -15.03 0.95
C GLU A 98 -7.77 -13.92 1.35
N ASN A 99 -9.06 -14.16 1.16
CA ASN A 99 -10.11 -13.16 1.41
C ASN A 99 -10.48 -13.00 2.90
N ASP A 100 -10.08 -13.93 3.77
CA ASP A 100 -10.48 -13.96 5.18
C ASP A 100 -9.32 -13.60 6.13
N LEU A 101 -8.31 -12.89 5.64
CA LEU A 101 -7.21 -12.41 6.49
C LEU A 101 -7.73 -11.36 7.48
N PRO A 102 -7.26 -11.38 8.73
CA PRO A 102 -7.54 -10.29 9.66
C PRO A 102 -6.90 -8.98 9.16
N PRO A 103 -7.43 -7.81 9.56
CA PRO A 103 -6.79 -6.54 9.23
C PRO A 103 -5.35 -6.49 9.71
N LEU A 104 -4.48 -5.89 8.90
CA LEU A 104 -3.07 -5.68 9.27
C LEU A 104 -2.93 -5.02 10.62
N GLN A 105 -2.03 -5.55 11.44
CA GLN A 105 -1.63 -4.96 12.71
C GLN A 105 -0.22 -4.36 12.58
N GLU A 106 0.15 -3.59 13.59
CA GLU A 106 1.52 -3.08 13.73
C GLU A 106 2.55 -4.22 13.64
N GLY A 107 3.60 -4.03 12.86
CA GLY A 107 4.64 -5.03 12.62
C GLY A 107 4.29 -6.12 11.60
N GLN A 108 3.11 -6.06 10.98
CA GLN A 108 2.69 -6.98 9.93
C GLN A 108 2.68 -6.30 8.56
N MET A 109 2.86 -7.12 7.50
CA MET A 109 2.91 -6.64 6.12
C MET A 109 2.15 -7.54 5.16
N TYR A 110 1.57 -6.95 4.10
CA TYR A 110 1.17 -7.65 2.89
C TYR A 110 2.25 -7.48 1.83
N LEU A 111 2.46 -8.50 1.01
CA LEU A 111 3.44 -8.47 -0.09
C LEU A 111 2.74 -8.38 -1.44
N GLY A 112 3.31 -7.61 -2.35
CA GLY A 112 2.95 -7.66 -3.76
C GLY A 112 3.31 -9.01 -4.39
N TYR A 113 2.66 -9.35 -5.50
CA TYR A 113 2.80 -10.64 -6.16
C TYR A 113 4.26 -11.05 -6.45
N ASN A 114 5.10 -10.12 -6.87
CA ASN A 114 6.50 -10.37 -7.23
C ASN A 114 7.47 -10.25 -6.05
N VAL A 115 7.02 -9.79 -4.90
CA VAL A 115 7.87 -9.68 -3.71
C VAL A 115 8.09 -11.07 -3.12
N ALA A 116 9.35 -11.45 -2.92
CA ALA A 116 9.72 -12.76 -2.37
C ALA A 116 10.58 -12.55 -1.11
N PRO A 117 10.05 -12.82 0.07
CA PRO A 117 10.83 -12.72 1.30
C PRO A 117 11.95 -13.78 1.33
N ALA A 118 13.08 -13.45 1.95
CA ALA A 118 14.19 -14.36 2.10
C ALA A 118 13.86 -15.56 3.00
N GLU A 119 12.98 -15.36 3.99
CA GLU A 119 12.48 -16.39 4.89
C GLU A 119 10.96 -16.50 4.83
N PRO A 120 10.38 -17.70 4.86
CA PRO A 120 8.93 -17.87 4.87
C PRO A 120 8.27 -17.15 6.06
N GLY A 121 7.26 -16.32 5.77
CA GLY A 121 6.47 -15.63 6.78
C GLY A 121 7.13 -14.40 7.40
N LYS A 122 8.31 -14.00 6.91
CA LYS A 122 9.02 -12.81 7.40
C LYS A 122 9.67 -12.03 6.27
N ILE A 123 9.67 -10.70 6.41
CA ILE A 123 10.43 -9.80 5.56
C ILE A 123 11.23 -8.84 6.45
N THR A 124 12.46 -8.51 6.04
CA THR A 124 13.37 -7.67 6.83
C THR A 124 13.57 -6.32 6.14
N PHE A 125 13.29 -5.23 6.84
CA PHE A 125 13.61 -3.88 6.43
C PHE A 125 14.35 -3.17 7.56
N PHE A 126 15.41 -2.42 7.24
CA PHE A 126 16.18 -1.64 8.21
C PHE A 126 16.66 -2.45 9.45
N ASN A 127 17.08 -3.72 9.23
CA ASN A 127 17.48 -4.68 10.25
C ASN A 127 16.39 -5.10 11.25
N GLU A 128 15.12 -4.81 10.95
CA GLU A 128 13.96 -5.24 11.72
C GLU A 128 13.15 -6.26 10.91
N ASP A 129 12.68 -7.31 11.59
CA ASP A 129 11.86 -8.37 11.01
C ASP A 129 10.39 -8.04 11.18
N TYR A 130 9.65 -8.13 10.08
CA TYR A 130 8.21 -7.94 10.03
C TYR A 130 7.51 -9.22 9.62
N GLU A 131 6.36 -9.49 10.21
CA GLU A 131 5.54 -10.65 9.89
C GLU A 131 4.83 -10.46 8.54
N VAL A 132 4.91 -11.46 7.67
CA VAL A 132 4.14 -11.47 6.42
C VAL A 132 2.79 -12.13 6.69
N LEU A 133 1.73 -11.31 6.69
CA LEU A 133 0.37 -11.78 6.95
C LEU A 133 -0.30 -12.32 5.68
N GLY A 134 0.02 -11.77 4.51
CA GLY A 134 -0.60 -12.17 3.26
C GLY A 134 0.14 -11.67 2.04
N LYS A 135 -0.34 -12.10 0.87
CA LYS A 135 0.21 -11.75 -0.43
C LYS A 135 -0.91 -11.37 -1.40
N LEU A 136 -0.60 -10.49 -2.34
CA LEU A 136 -1.53 -10.11 -3.40
C LEU A 136 -1.55 -11.16 -4.53
N GLU A 137 -2.71 -11.37 -5.13
CA GLU A 137 -2.81 -11.91 -6.49
C GLU A 137 -2.12 -10.94 -7.47
N GLN A 138 -1.73 -11.42 -8.64
CA GLN A 138 -1.10 -10.57 -9.64
C GLN A 138 -2.04 -9.44 -10.08
N THR A 139 -1.64 -8.19 -9.84
CA THR A 139 -2.41 -7.00 -10.21
C THR A 139 -2.11 -6.53 -11.63
N GLY A 140 -0.90 -6.81 -12.12
CA GLY A 140 -0.38 -6.27 -13.38
C GLY A 140 0.02 -4.80 -13.30
N THR A 141 0.16 -4.26 -12.10
CA THR A 141 0.55 -2.89 -11.81
C THR A 141 1.85 -2.83 -10.99
N SER A 142 2.32 -1.64 -10.63
CA SER A 142 3.46 -1.45 -9.72
C SER A 142 3.24 -2.08 -8.35
N TYR A 143 2.01 -2.27 -7.91
CA TYR A 143 1.69 -2.93 -6.64
C TYR A 143 2.26 -4.35 -6.54
N ASP A 144 2.51 -5.01 -7.66
CA ASP A 144 3.14 -6.33 -7.68
C ASP A 144 4.55 -6.35 -7.07
N THR A 145 5.22 -5.21 -7.00
CA THR A 145 6.57 -5.04 -6.43
C THR A 145 6.59 -4.21 -5.16
N CYS A 146 5.45 -3.91 -4.58
CA CYS A 146 5.33 -3.12 -3.36
C CYS A 146 5.12 -3.99 -2.12
N VAL A 147 5.37 -3.40 -0.95
CA VAL A 147 5.06 -3.97 0.36
C VAL A 147 4.15 -3.01 1.10
N PHE A 148 3.09 -3.54 1.70
CA PHE A 148 2.05 -2.75 2.35
C PHE A 148 2.08 -2.95 3.86
N MET A 149 1.91 -1.87 4.62
CA MET A 149 1.96 -1.85 6.07
C MET A 149 0.95 -0.86 6.66
N THR A 150 0.78 -0.89 7.97
CA THR A 150 -0.02 0.12 8.67
C THR A 150 0.74 1.44 8.83
N TRP A 151 0.00 2.53 9.12
CA TRP A 151 0.59 3.83 9.45
C TRP A 151 1.52 3.77 10.66
N ASP A 152 1.16 2.99 11.69
CA ASP A 152 1.99 2.85 12.91
C ASP A 152 3.32 2.19 12.58
N THR A 153 3.31 1.13 11.75
CA THR A 153 4.54 0.48 11.27
C THR A 153 5.38 1.46 10.44
N ALA A 154 4.75 2.22 9.54
CA ALA A 154 5.45 3.23 8.75
C ALA A 154 6.09 4.33 9.61
N GLN A 155 5.39 4.81 10.64
CA GLN A 155 5.94 5.79 11.57
C GLN A 155 7.15 5.25 12.36
N GLN A 156 7.12 3.99 12.77
CA GLN A 156 8.27 3.36 13.41
C GLN A 156 9.48 3.32 12.48
N ILE A 157 9.29 2.93 11.23
CA ILE A 157 10.33 2.93 10.21
C ILE A 157 10.88 4.34 10.01
N MET A 158 10.05 5.35 9.84
CA MET A 158 10.45 6.74 9.64
C MET A 158 11.17 7.35 10.85
N ASN A 159 10.85 6.93 12.07
CA ASN A 159 11.50 7.38 13.29
C ASN A 159 12.78 6.61 13.62
N SER A 160 13.13 5.56 12.87
CA SER A 160 14.37 4.82 13.07
C SER A 160 15.57 5.68 12.70
N ASP A 161 16.68 5.56 13.44
CA ASP A 161 17.94 6.28 13.13
C ASP A 161 18.46 5.99 11.72
N GLN A 162 18.07 4.85 11.14
CA GLN A 162 18.48 4.42 9.81
C GLN A 162 17.74 5.18 8.70
N TRP A 163 16.47 5.57 8.94
CA TRP A 163 15.71 6.39 8.00
C TRP A 163 16.28 7.82 7.91
N GLN A 164 16.77 8.37 9.01
CA GLN A 164 17.35 9.71 9.07
C GLN A 164 18.66 9.86 8.29
N LEU A 165 19.33 8.76 7.93
CA LEU A 165 20.56 8.76 7.15
C LEU A 165 20.33 8.77 5.62
N ILE A 166 19.08 8.85 5.17
CA ILE A 166 18.66 8.69 3.78
C ILE A 166 18.34 10.05 3.11
N PHE A 167 18.34 11.14 3.86
CA PHE A 167 18.13 12.50 3.35
C PHE A 167 19.43 13.30 3.23
#